data_5ab084fe763cecd8c37292c9699e7a90
#
_entry.id   5ab084fe763cecd8c37292c9699e7a90
#
_cell.length_a   1.000
_cell.length_b   1.000
_cell.length_c   1.000
_cell.angle_alpha   90.00
_cell.angle_beta   90.00
_cell.angle_gamma   90.00
#
_symmetry.space_group_name_H-M   'P 1'
#
loop_
_entity.id
_entity.type
_entity.pdbx_description
1 polymer ?
#
loop_
_entity_poly.entity_id
_entity_poly.type
_entity_poly.pdbx_seq_one_letter_code
_entity_poly.pdbx_strand_id
1 'polypeptide(L)'
;MKINEGYMPFMGYKTYYRTVGERTDKAPLILLHGGPGSTHNYFEVLDRVAEEDGRMLVMYDQIGCGNSYVDGRPELWKAETWVNELIALRKHLGLDTCHLLGQSWGGMLLLTYICNYEHSGVKSGILSSTLPASWLWGIEQARMIKELPEEYQEAIKTATETGDYSSDIYQRAEEEYMLRHAAG
;
A
#
# COMPACT_ATOMS: atom_id res chain seq x y z
N MET A 1 4.59 -25.56 -1.68
CA MET A 1 3.65 -24.42 -1.87
C MET A 1 3.63 -24.05 -3.34
N LYS A 2 2.45 -23.85 -3.95
CA LYS A 2 2.33 -23.48 -5.37
C LYS A 2 2.33 -21.96 -5.51
N ILE A 3 3.20 -21.44 -6.36
CA ILE A 3 3.29 -20.04 -6.70
C ILE A 3 3.01 -19.90 -8.20
N ASN A 4 2.13 -18.98 -8.57
CA ASN A 4 1.91 -18.62 -9.96
C ASN A 4 2.03 -17.11 -10.10
N GLU A 5 2.61 -16.69 -11.20
CA GLU A 5 2.79 -15.29 -11.56
C GLU A 5 2.19 -15.02 -12.94
N GLY A 6 1.71 -13.82 -13.15
CA GLY A 6 1.11 -13.48 -14.43
C GLY A 6 0.87 -11.99 -14.58
N TYR A 7 0.26 -11.66 -15.71
CA TYR A 7 -0.11 -10.29 -16.03
C TYR A 7 -1.57 -10.20 -16.43
N MET A 8 -2.27 -9.24 -15.87
CA MET A 8 -3.62 -8.87 -16.25
C MET A 8 -3.57 -7.66 -17.20
N PRO A 9 -4.26 -7.69 -18.35
CA PRO A 9 -4.44 -6.48 -19.17
C PRO A 9 -5.26 -5.43 -18.40
N PHE A 10 -4.76 -4.18 -18.33
CA PHE A 10 -5.48 -3.09 -17.70
C PHE A 10 -5.14 -1.75 -18.40
N MET A 11 -6.15 -1.01 -18.88
CA MET A 11 -6.04 0.30 -19.54
C MET A 11 -4.99 0.39 -20.65
N GLY A 12 -4.80 -0.68 -21.44
CA GLY A 12 -3.76 -0.75 -22.49
C GLY A 12 -2.37 -1.10 -21.97
N TYR A 13 -2.20 -1.30 -20.69
CA TYR A 13 -1.00 -1.76 -20.00
C TYR A 13 -1.23 -3.15 -19.41
N LYS A 14 -0.33 -3.58 -18.54
CA LYS A 14 -0.42 -4.86 -17.85
C LYS A 14 -0.10 -4.70 -16.36
N THR A 15 -0.93 -5.28 -15.52
CA THR A 15 -0.74 -5.35 -14.08
C THR A 15 -0.17 -6.71 -13.72
N TYR A 16 1.00 -6.74 -13.11
CA TYR A 16 1.61 -7.95 -12.59
C TYR A 16 0.88 -8.43 -11.33
N TYR A 17 0.65 -9.73 -11.24
CA TYR A 17 0.14 -10.36 -10.02
C TYR A 17 0.90 -11.65 -9.70
N ARG A 18 0.90 -11.99 -8.42
CA ARG A 18 1.46 -13.22 -7.84
C ARG A 18 0.41 -13.87 -6.96
N THR A 19 0.17 -15.16 -7.14
CA THR A 19 -0.71 -15.96 -6.28
C THR A 19 0.09 -17.05 -5.57
N VAL A 20 -0.23 -17.28 -4.30
CA VAL A 20 0.43 -18.24 -3.43
C VAL A 20 -0.61 -19.16 -2.82
N GLY A 21 -0.38 -20.46 -2.90
CA GLY A 21 -1.35 -21.49 -2.54
C GLY A 21 -2.33 -21.80 -3.67
N GLU A 22 -3.26 -22.68 -3.41
CA GLU A 22 -4.32 -23.07 -4.33
C GLU A 22 -5.68 -22.55 -3.87
N ARG A 23 -6.63 -22.49 -4.78
CA ARG A 23 -8.02 -22.23 -4.42
C ARG A 23 -8.57 -23.38 -3.58
N THR A 24 -9.19 -23.01 -2.47
CA THR A 24 -9.95 -23.90 -1.61
C THR A 24 -11.36 -23.33 -1.42
N ASP A 25 -12.10 -23.86 -0.47
CA ASP A 25 -13.38 -23.30 0.01
C ASP A 25 -13.20 -21.99 0.79
N LYS A 26 -11.96 -21.67 1.22
CA LYS A 26 -11.62 -20.41 1.92
C LYS A 26 -11.53 -19.26 0.93
N ALA A 27 -12.17 -18.14 1.26
CA ALA A 27 -12.05 -16.92 0.48
C ALA A 27 -10.58 -16.43 0.47
N PRO A 28 -10.02 -16.12 -0.71
CA PRO A 28 -8.63 -15.63 -0.83
C PRO A 28 -8.39 -14.33 -0.09
N LEU A 29 -7.13 -14.06 0.26
CA LEU A 29 -6.69 -12.78 0.81
C LEU A 29 -5.90 -12.02 -0.26
N ILE A 30 -6.40 -10.83 -0.65
CA ILE A 30 -5.71 -9.92 -1.57
C ILE A 30 -4.93 -8.89 -0.74
N LEU A 31 -3.66 -8.71 -1.09
CA LEU A 31 -2.70 -7.85 -0.39
C LEU A 31 -2.42 -6.59 -1.23
N LEU A 32 -2.74 -5.42 -0.66
CA LEU A 32 -2.62 -4.11 -1.30
C LEU A 32 -1.39 -3.41 -0.71
N HIS A 33 -0.34 -3.26 -1.51
CA HIS A 33 0.91 -2.65 -1.04
C HIS A 33 0.80 -1.14 -0.81
N GLY A 34 1.72 -0.62 -0.03
CA GLY A 34 1.83 0.77 0.35
C GLY A 34 2.53 1.66 -0.69
N GLY A 35 2.93 2.82 -0.24
CA GLY A 35 3.55 3.89 -1.02
C GLY A 35 2.66 5.13 -1.08
N PRO A 36 2.02 5.50 -2.24
CA PRO A 36 2.07 4.83 -3.55
C PRO A 36 3.49 4.72 -4.11
N GLY A 37 3.75 3.65 -4.90
CA GLY A 37 5.06 3.46 -5.54
C GLY A 37 5.90 2.30 -4.97
N SER A 38 5.43 1.60 -3.93
CA SER A 38 6.06 0.36 -3.46
C SER A 38 5.73 -0.83 -4.38
N THR A 39 6.00 -2.05 -3.93
CA THR A 39 5.73 -3.29 -4.65
C THR A 39 5.20 -4.36 -3.69
N HIS A 40 4.76 -5.50 -4.23
CA HIS A 40 4.25 -6.61 -3.44
C HIS A 40 5.30 -7.33 -2.59
N ASN A 41 6.60 -7.18 -2.89
CA ASN A 41 7.68 -8.06 -2.40
C ASN A 41 7.73 -8.20 -0.86
N TYR A 42 7.49 -7.15 -0.10
CA TYR A 42 7.52 -7.25 1.36
C TYR A 42 6.37 -8.08 1.94
N PHE A 43 5.31 -8.35 1.17
CA PHE A 43 4.27 -9.27 1.56
C PHE A 43 4.64 -10.75 1.38
N GLU A 44 5.72 -11.06 0.69
CA GLU A 44 6.17 -12.45 0.50
C GLU A 44 6.51 -13.14 1.83
N VAL A 45 6.78 -12.37 2.89
CA VAL A 45 6.91 -12.91 4.25
C VAL A 45 5.65 -13.62 4.74
N LEU A 46 4.49 -13.31 4.14
CA LEU A 46 3.20 -13.93 4.44
C LEU A 46 2.95 -15.23 3.65
N ASP A 47 3.83 -15.63 2.76
CA ASP A 47 3.66 -16.85 1.95
C ASP A 47 3.35 -18.08 2.80
N ARG A 48 3.96 -18.17 3.99
CA ARG A 48 3.70 -19.26 4.95
C ARG A 48 2.25 -19.34 5.41
N VAL A 49 1.53 -18.21 5.41
CA VAL A 49 0.09 -18.18 5.76
C VAL A 49 -0.72 -19.02 4.77
N ALA A 50 -0.36 -18.98 3.47
CA ALA A 50 -1.03 -19.81 2.47
C ALA A 50 -0.84 -21.31 2.75
N GLU A 51 0.30 -21.71 3.26
CA GLU A 51 0.62 -23.09 3.60
C GLU A 51 -0.06 -23.54 4.92
N GLU A 52 0.04 -22.71 5.96
CA GLU A 52 -0.46 -23.03 7.31
C GLU A 52 -1.99 -22.96 7.39
N ASP A 53 -2.61 -21.96 6.77
CA ASP A 53 -4.07 -21.76 6.79
C ASP A 53 -4.78 -22.43 5.58
N GLY A 54 -4.04 -22.78 4.51
CA GLY A 54 -4.62 -23.27 3.27
C GLY A 54 -5.44 -22.21 2.53
N ARG A 55 -5.14 -20.95 2.71
CA ARG A 55 -5.80 -19.80 2.07
C ARG A 55 -4.93 -19.27 0.94
N MET A 56 -5.49 -19.14 -0.26
CA MET A 56 -4.78 -18.51 -1.37
C MET A 56 -4.51 -17.03 -1.06
N LEU A 57 -3.26 -16.60 -1.21
CA LEU A 57 -2.88 -15.19 -1.18
C LEU A 57 -2.78 -14.67 -2.62
N VAL A 58 -3.14 -13.41 -2.81
CA VAL A 58 -3.01 -12.70 -4.08
C VAL A 58 -2.30 -11.37 -3.80
N MET A 59 -1.18 -11.18 -4.46
CA MET A 59 -0.37 -9.95 -4.40
C MET A 59 -0.28 -9.39 -5.81
N TYR A 60 -0.15 -8.08 -5.96
CA TYR A 60 0.07 -7.47 -7.26
C TYR A 60 0.86 -6.17 -7.11
N ASP A 61 1.55 -5.79 -8.17
CA ASP A 61 2.13 -4.46 -8.27
C ASP A 61 1.09 -3.53 -8.89
N GLN A 62 0.66 -2.51 -8.17
CA GLN A 62 -0.29 -1.53 -8.68
C GLN A 62 0.27 -0.83 -9.91
N ILE A 63 -0.58 -0.43 -10.85
CA ILE A 63 -0.16 0.23 -12.09
C ILE A 63 0.79 1.41 -11.79
N GLY A 64 1.90 1.47 -12.50
CA GLY A 64 2.98 2.40 -12.27
C GLY A 64 4.06 1.94 -11.30
N CYS A 65 3.90 0.78 -10.65
CA CYS A 65 4.81 0.26 -9.64
C CYS A 65 5.47 -1.03 -10.12
N GLY A 66 6.71 -1.26 -9.69
CA GLY A 66 7.44 -2.52 -9.88
C GLY A 66 7.30 -3.14 -11.25
N ASN A 67 6.81 -4.37 -11.31
CA ASN A 67 6.60 -5.12 -12.55
C ASN A 67 5.42 -4.61 -13.40
N SER A 68 4.61 -3.67 -12.85
CA SER A 68 3.53 -2.95 -13.53
C SER A 68 3.93 -1.53 -13.92
N TYR A 69 5.24 -1.27 -14.03
CA TYR A 69 5.76 0.08 -14.32
C TYR A 69 5.20 0.64 -15.63
N VAL A 70 4.84 1.93 -15.60
CA VAL A 70 4.39 2.73 -16.75
C VAL A 70 5.06 4.09 -16.66
N ASP A 71 5.75 4.49 -17.72
CA ASP A 71 6.46 5.76 -17.77
C ASP A 71 5.59 6.89 -18.31
N GLY A 72 5.79 8.10 -17.76
CA GLY A 72 5.30 9.36 -18.33
C GLY A 72 3.78 9.52 -18.39
N ARG A 73 3.01 8.87 -17.50
CA ARG A 73 1.55 8.87 -17.53
C ARG A 73 0.93 9.36 -16.22
N PRO A 74 1.15 10.64 -15.83
CA PRO A 74 0.66 11.18 -14.57
C PRO A 74 -0.88 11.16 -14.42
N GLU A 75 -1.60 11.12 -15.53
CA GLU A 75 -3.05 11.02 -15.54
C GLU A 75 -3.59 9.70 -14.96
N LEU A 76 -2.75 8.67 -14.85
CA LEU A 76 -3.09 7.40 -14.22
C LEU A 76 -3.02 7.43 -12.68
N TRP A 77 -2.32 8.40 -12.12
CA TRP A 77 -2.10 8.50 -10.66
C TRP A 77 -3.31 9.06 -9.92
N LYS A 78 -4.42 8.32 -9.98
CA LYS A 78 -5.70 8.66 -9.34
C LYS A 78 -6.23 7.49 -8.54
N ALA A 79 -6.84 7.75 -7.39
CA ALA A 79 -7.45 6.71 -6.56
C ALA A 79 -8.45 5.85 -7.35
N GLU A 80 -9.24 6.46 -8.24
CA GLU A 80 -10.17 5.77 -9.13
C GLU A 80 -9.46 4.73 -10.02
N THR A 81 -8.29 5.04 -10.57
CA THR A 81 -7.52 4.12 -11.41
C THR A 81 -7.14 2.87 -10.63
N TRP A 82 -6.60 3.03 -9.43
CA TRP A 82 -6.18 1.90 -8.60
C TRP A 82 -7.35 1.09 -8.04
N VAL A 83 -8.50 1.72 -7.74
CA VAL A 83 -9.71 0.99 -7.37
C VAL A 83 -10.23 0.17 -8.54
N ASN A 84 -10.30 0.75 -9.75
CA ASN A 84 -10.72 0.02 -10.94
C ASN A 84 -9.75 -1.12 -11.29
N GLU A 85 -8.45 -0.95 -11.04
CA GLU A 85 -7.46 -2.01 -11.18
C GLU A 85 -7.72 -3.18 -10.22
N LEU A 86 -7.99 -2.91 -8.95
CA LEU A 86 -8.36 -3.93 -7.96
C LEU A 86 -9.64 -4.68 -8.38
N ILE A 87 -10.65 -3.96 -8.86
CA ILE A 87 -11.89 -4.57 -9.38
C ILE A 87 -11.59 -5.47 -10.59
N ALA A 88 -10.75 -4.98 -11.52
CA ALA A 88 -10.34 -5.75 -12.69
C ALA A 88 -9.54 -7.00 -12.30
N LEU A 89 -8.64 -6.90 -11.32
CA LEU A 89 -7.86 -8.03 -10.81
C LEU A 89 -8.77 -9.10 -10.19
N ARG A 90 -9.72 -8.71 -9.36
CA ARG A 90 -10.71 -9.62 -8.80
C ARG A 90 -11.46 -10.36 -9.90
N LYS A 91 -11.92 -9.63 -10.91
CA LYS A 91 -12.64 -10.21 -12.06
C LYS A 91 -11.73 -11.15 -12.88
N HIS A 92 -10.52 -10.71 -13.19
CA HIS A 92 -9.54 -11.48 -13.99
C HIS A 92 -9.22 -12.83 -13.33
N LEU A 93 -9.04 -12.82 -12.03
CA LEU A 93 -8.76 -14.03 -11.26
C LEU A 93 -10.03 -14.75 -10.80
N GLY A 94 -11.25 -14.26 -11.12
CA GLY A 94 -12.52 -14.83 -10.70
C GLY A 94 -12.70 -14.88 -9.18
N LEU A 95 -12.28 -13.83 -8.46
CA LEU A 95 -12.35 -13.71 -7.00
C LEU A 95 -13.67 -13.08 -6.58
N ASP A 96 -14.77 -13.80 -6.73
CA ASP A 96 -16.11 -13.33 -6.35
C ASP A 96 -16.19 -13.00 -4.86
N THR A 97 -15.55 -13.81 -4.03
CA THR A 97 -15.39 -13.54 -2.60
C THR A 97 -13.92 -13.42 -2.22
N CYS A 98 -13.60 -12.45 -1.37
CA CYS A 98 -12.22 -12.26 -0.88
C CYS A 98 -12.19 -11.55 0.48
N HIS A 99 -11.04 -11.61 1.12
CA HIS A 99 -10.60 -10.69 2.15
C HIS A 99 -9.59 -9.72 1.56
N LEU A 100 -9.48 -8.52 2.11
CA LEU A 100 -8.49 -7.52 1.69
C LEU A 100 -7.58 -7.17 2.86
N LEU A 101 -6.28 -7.04 2.62
CA LEU A 101 -5.34 -6.44 3.55
C LEU A 101 -4.65 -5.29 2.84
N GLY A 102 -4.74 -4.10 3.41
CA GLY A 102 -4.06 -2.91 2.89
C GLY A 102 -3.08 -2.36 3.91
N GLN A 103 -1.82 -2.19 3.48
CA GLN A 103 -0.78 -1.58 4.29
C GLN A 103 -0.53 -0.14 3.83
N SER A 104 -0.48 0.81 4.76
CA SER A 104 -0.22 2.23 4.46
C SER A 104 -1.16 2.77 3.38
N TRP A 105 -0.63 3.24 2.24
CA TRP A 105 -1.43 3.61 1.06
C TRP A 105 -2.41 2.52 0.62
N GLY A 106 -2.01 1.25 0.65
CA GLY A 106 -2.90 0.13 0.32
C GLY A 106 -4.13 0.06 1.23
N GLY A 107 -4.01 0.49 2.49
CA GLY A 107 -5.14 0.63 3.40
C GLY A 107 -6.05 1.81 3.06
N MET A 108 -5.49 2.93 2.58
CA MET A 108 -6.29 4.04 2.05
C MET A 108 -7.06 3.62 0.80
N LEU A 109 -6.41 2.86 -0.09
CA LEU A 109 -7.04 2.28 -1.28
C LEU A 109 -8.20 1.35 -0.90
N LEU A 110 -7.99 0.47 0.08
CA LEU A 110 -9.02 -0.42 0.62
C LEU A 110 -10.21 0.39 1.15
N LEU A 111 -9.96 1.41 1.99
CA LEU A 111 -11.01 2.29 2.52
C LEU A 111 -11.75 3.02 1.40
N THR A 112 -11.03 3.55 0.42
CA THR A 112 -11.63 4.20 -0.75
C THR A 112 -12.56 3.24 -1.49
N TYR A 113 -12.13 2.01 -1.69
CA TYR A 113 -12.91 0.98 -2.35
C TYR A 113 -14.19 0.65 -1.59
N ILE A 114 -14.10 0.30 -0.30
CA ILE A 114 -15.28 -0.13 0.46
C ILE A 114 -16.26 1.01 0.78
N CYS A 115 -15.79 2.25 0.84
CA CYS A 115 -16.65 3.40 1.17
C CYS A 115 -17.34 4.00 -0.07
N ASN A 116 -16.77 3.89 -1.27
CA ASN A 116 -17.23 4.64 -2.43
C ASN A 116 -17.58 3.78 -3.65
N TYR A 117 -17.31 2.47 -3.62
CA TYR A 117 -17.55 1.59 -4.77
C TYR A 117 -18.34 0.35 -4.36
N GLU A 118 -18.96 -0.29 -5.36
CA GLU A 118 -19.58 -1.61 -5.16
C GLU A 118 -18.49 -2.64 -4.81
N HIS A 119 -18.61 -3.24 -3.64
CA HIS A 119 -17.62 -4.15 -3.08
C HIS A 119 -18.19 -5.53 -2.69
N SER A 120 -19.25 -5.94 -3.37
CA SER A 120 -19.88 -7.24 -3.18
C SER A 120 -18.86 -8.37 -3.11
N GLY A 121 -19.05 -9.29 -2.17
CA GLY A 121 -18.14 -10.41 -1.94
C GLY A 121 -16.88 -10.08 -1.13
N VAL A 122 -16.60 -8.84 -0.78
CA VAL A 122 -15.57 -8.51 0.21
C VAL A 122 -16.07 -8.88 1.60
N LYS A 123 -15.45 -9.87 2.21
CA LYS A 123 -15.88 -10.43 3.51
C LYS A 123 -15.30 -9.67 4.71
N SER A 124 -14.09 -9.16 4.59
CA SER A 124 -13.44 -8.31 5.60
C SER A 124 -12.28 -7.52 5.02
N GLY A 125 -11.91 -6.45 5.72
CA GLY A 125 -10.72 -5.65 5.44
C GLY A 125 -9.80 -5.61 6.67
N ILE A 126 -8.51 -5.77 6.45
CA ILE A 126 -7.45 -5.60 7.44
C ILE A 126 -6.69 -4.33 7.09
N LEU A 127 -6.65 -3.39 8.03
CA LEU A 127 -5.94 -2.12 7.88
C LEU A 127 -4.66 -2.18 8.69
N SER A 128 -3.52 -2.13 8.00
CA SER A 128 -2.20 -2.19 8.60
C SER A 128 -1.46 -0.88 8.41
N SER A 129 -1.09 -0.22 9.51
CA SER A 129 -0.30 1.03 9.50
C SER A 129 -0.81 2.04 8.46
N THR A 130 -2.11 2.32 8.44
CA THR A 130 -2.78 3.19 7.47
C THR A 130 -3.53 4.33 8.16
N LEU A 131 -4.08 5.22 7.37
CA LEU A 131 -4.88 6.35 7.84
C LEU A 131 -6.13 6.54 6.95
N PRO A 132 -7.24 7.04 7.50
CA PRO A 132 -8.47 7.21 6.75
C PRO A 132 -8.46 8.47 5.86
N ALA A 133 -7.59 9.44 6.14
CA ALA A 133 -7.52 10.70 5.40
C ALA A 133 -6.12 11.32 5.48
N SER A 134 -5.63 11.84 4.36
CA SER A 134 -4.28 12.42 4.26
C SER A 134 -4.06 13.64 5.16
N TRP A 135 -5.09 14.44 5.42
CA TRP A 135 -5.00 15.59 6.32
C TRP A 135 -4.70 15.21 7.78
N LEU A 136 -5.13 14.03 8.23
CA LEU A 136 -4.79 13.50 9.56
C LEU A 136 -3.29 13.21 9.67
N TRP A 137 -2.64 12.77 8.59
CA TRP A 137 -1.20 12.58 8.57
C TRP A 137 -0.47 13.87 8.96
N GLY A 138 -0.82 14.99 8.33
CA GLY A 138 -0.18 16.28 8.62
C GLY A 138 -0.38 16.73 10.08
N ILE A 139 -1.57 16.54 10.64
CA ILE A 139 -1.86 16.87 12.04
C ILE A 139 -1.02 16.02 13.00
N GLU A 140 -1.01 14.71 12.80
CA GLU A 140 -0.28 13.80 13.68
C GLU A 140 1.24 13.95 13.53
N GLN A 141 1.73 14.15 12.31
CA GLN A 141 3.13 14.45 12.08
C GLN A 141 3.56 15.73 12.81
N ALA A 142 2.77 16.81 12.70
CA ALA A 142 3.05 18.05 13.41
C ALA A 142 3.00 17.87 14.95
N ARG A 143 2.13 17.00 15.46
CA ARG A 143 2.06 16.66 16.88
C ARG A 143 3.32 15.90 17.32
N MET A 144 3.74 14.89 16.57
CA MET A 144 4.93 14.09 16.87
C MET A 144 6.22 14.90 16.79
N ILE A 145 6.33 15.82 15.81
CA ILE A 145 7.49 16.74 15.70
C ILE A 145 7.66 17.58 16.97
N LYS A 146 6.57 18.01 17.61
CA LYS A 146 6.63 18.79 18.86
C LYS A 146 7.20 18.02 20.05
N GLU A 147 7.30 16.70 19.97
CA GLU A 147 7.93 15.86 21.00
C GLU A 147 9.46 15.75 20.82
N LEU A 148 10.01 16.26 19.72
CA LEU A 148 11.45 16.32 19.48
C LEU A 148 12.10 17.50 20.22
N PRO A 149 13.43 17.49 20.42
CA PRO A 149 14.19 18.66 20.87
C PRO A 149 13.91 19.89 20.00
N GLU A 150 13.90 21.07 20.61
CA GLU A 150 13.57 22.34 19.95
C GLU A 150 14.47 22.61 18.72
N GLU A 151 15.76 22.30 18.81
CA GLU A 151 16.69 22.41 17.67
C GLU A 151 16.29 21.54 16.46
N TYR A 152 15.72 20.37 16.71
CA TYR A 152 15.24 19.46 15.65
C TYR A 152 13.91 19.95 15.05
N GLN A 153 13.03 20.49 15.88
CA GLN A 153 11.78 21.10 15.40
C GLN A 153 12.07 22.26 14.43
N GLU A 154 13.04 23.15 14.80
CA GLU A 154 13.40 24.29 13.96
C GLU A 154 14.15 23.85 12.69
N ALA A 155 14.98 22.80 12.75
CA ALA A 155 15.62 22.22 11.58
C ALA A 155 14.60 21.65 10.57
N ILE A 156 13.59 20.90 11.05
CA ILE A 156 12.53 20.35 10.20
C ILE A 156 11.70 21.48 9.58
N LYS A 157 11.36 22.51 10.37
CA LYS A 157 10.62 23.66 9.89
C LYS A 157 11.40 24.41 8.80
N THR A 158 12.67 24.72 9.03
CA THR A 158 13.55 25.39 8.07
C THR A 158 13.67 24.59 6.77
N ALA A 159 13.90 23.28 6.85
CA ALA A 159 13.98 22.40 5.70
C ALA A 159 12.68 22.40 4.90
N THR A 160 11.54 22.40 5.58
CA THR A 160 10.22 22.44 4.93
C THR A 160 9.96 23.77 4.21
N GLU A 161 10.36 24.89 4.82
CA GLU A 161 10.19 26.26 4.26
C GLU A 161 11.11 26.52 3.07
N THR A 162 12.34 26.01 3.12
CA THR A 162 13.35 26.24 2.08
C THR A 162 13.37 25.18 0.97
N GLY A 163 12.85 23.99 1.23
CA GLY A 163 12.98 22.82 0.36
C GLY A 163 14.39 22.19 0.39
N ASP A 164 15.26 22.63 1.32
CA ASP A 164 16.60 22.09 1.51
C ASP A 164 16.64 21.12 2.70
N TYR A 165 16.72 19.84 2.39
CA TYR A 165 16.78 18.73 3.35
C TYR A 165 18.20 18.18 3.55
N SER A 166 19.24 18.89 3.08
CA SER A 166 20.61 18.38 3.05
C SER A 166 21.43 18.67 4.33
N SER A 167 20.92 19.53 5.22
CA SER A 167 21.67 19.91 6.43
C SER A 167 21.85 18.76 7.42
N ASP A 168 23.01 18.66 8.06
CA ASP A 168 23.34 17.61 9.04
C ASP A 168 22.37 17.59 10.22
N ILE A 169 21.85 18.76 10.62
CA ILE A 169 20.91 18.84 11.73
C ILE A 169 19.52 18.30 11.32
N TYR A 170 19.09 18.56 10.08
CA TYR A 170 17.87 17.98 9.57
C TYR A 170 17.98 16.45 9.48
N GLN A 171 19.09 15.92 8.96
CA GLN A 171 19.30 14.47 8.85
C GLN A 171 19.21 13.78 10.22
N ARG A 172 19.82 14.39 11.25
CA ARG A 172 19.71 13.88 12.63
C ARG A 172 18.30 14.00 13.20
N ALA A 173 17.61 15.08 12.89
CA ALA A 173 16.23 15.27 13.31
C ALA A 173 15.29 14.23 12.68
N GLU A 174 15.49 13.92 11.39
CA GLU A 174 14.75 12.88 10.68
C GLU A 174 15.02 11.49 11.25
N GLU A 175 16.29 11.15 11.51
CA GLU A 175 16.67 9.89 12.12
C GLU A 175 16.00 9.71 13.49
N GLU A 176 16.06 10.72 14.36
CA GLU A 176 15.43 10.69 15.68
C GLU A 176 13.90 10.57 15.58
N TYR A 177 13.28 11.29 14.63
CA TYR A 177 11.84 11.17 14.36
C TYR A 177 11.46 9.75 13.94
N MET A 178 12.20 9.18 13.00
CA MET A 178 11.96 7.83 12.51
C MET A 178 12.12 6.78 13.61
N LEU A 179 13.14 6.88 14.43
CA LEU A 179 13.37 5.97 15.56
C LEU A 179 12.23 6.02 16.58
N ARG A 180 11.68 7.19 16.87
CA ARG A 180 10.60 7.34 17.85
C ARG A 180 9.23 6.92 17.34
N HIS A 181 8.94 7.20 16.06
CA HIS A 181 7.57 7.19 15.57
C HIS A 181 7.30 6.23 14.39
N ALA A 182 8.33 5.70 13.74
CA ALA A 182 8.14 4.88 12.54
C ALA A 182 8.88 3.52 12.55
N ALA A 183 10.09 3.45 13.09
CA ALA A 183 10.97 2.28 12.97
C ALA A 183 11.67 1.88 14.29
N GLY A 184 11.06 2.19 15.40
CA GLY A 184 11.56 1.82 16.74
C GLY A 184 11.37 0.36 17.10
#